data_9d7dd3d633bcf4a6f2f4ce8325144222
#
_entry.id   9d7dd3d633bcf4a6f2f4ce8325144222
#
_cell.length_a   1.000
_cell.length_b   1.000
_cell.length_c   1.000
_cell.angle_alpha   90.00
_cell.angle_beta   90.00
_cell.angle_gamma   90.00
#
_symmetry.space_group_name_H-M   'P 1'
#
loop_
_entity.id
_entity.type
_entity.pdbx_description
1 polymer ?
#
loop_
_entity_poly.entity_id
_entity_poly.type
_entity_poly.pdbx_seq_one_letter_code
_entity_poly.pdbx_strand_id
1 'polypeptide(L)' 'MSDIVMHWEDLKSKMVKAKGKRVGNIVDILDDDFVIQNSRHTKYRVPKSHVDQYNGYEIFLDFSSKELRKYKTRH' A
#
# COMPACT_ATOMS: atom_id res chain seq x y z
N MET A 1 2.81 18.68 -12.01
CA MET A 1 2.55 17.29 -12.30
C MET A 1 3.66 16.44 -11.76
N SER A 2 3.35 15.63 -10.82
CA SER A 2 4.36 14.80 -10.22
C SER A 2 4.26 13.42 -10.82
N ASP A 3 5.17 13.12 -11.69
CA ASP A 3 5.27 11.76 -12.15
C ASP A 3 6.12 11.03 -11.16
N ILE A 4 5.46 10.30 -10.28
CA ILE A 4 6.18 9.40 -9.40
C ILE A 4 6.57 8.22 -10.26
N VAL A 5 7.83 8.22 -10.68
CA VAL A 5 8.34 7.07 -11.42
C VAL A 5 8.63 5.99 -10.40
N MET A 6 7.77 4.98 -10.39
CA MET A 6 7.93 3.86 -9.47
C MET A 6 8.06 2.57 -10.26
N HIS A 7 9.07 1.80 -9.89
CA HIS A 7 9.18 0.43 -10.36
C HIS A 7 8.49 -0.45 -9.34
N TRP A 8 7.24 -0.80 -9.60
CA TRP A 8 6.42 -1.52 -8.64
C TRP A 8 7.05 -2.84 -8.18
N GLU A 9 7.75 -3.52 -9.05
CA GLU A 9 8.40 -4.77 -8.68
C GLU A 9 9.45 -4.60 -7.57
N ASP A 10 9.97 -3.39 -7.41
CA ASP A 10 10.94 -3.09 -6.35
C ASP A 10 10.28 -2.73 -5.03
N LEU A 11 8.96 -2.65 -5.02
CA LEU A 11 8.22 -2.21 -3.84
C LEU A 11 7.76 -3.36 -2.95
N LYS A 12 7.98 -4.60 -3.35
CA LYS A 12 7.67 -5.74 -2.49
C LYS A 12 8.42 -5.61 -1.18
N SER A 13 7.75 -5.92 -0.09
CA SER A 13 8.27 -5.85 1.28
C SER A 13 8.42 -4.44 1.82
N LYS A 14 8.11 -3.41 1.03
CA LYS A 14 8.18 -2.03 1.53
C LYS A 14 7.05 -1.77 2.51
N MET A 15 7.34 -0.92 3.48
CA MET A 15 6.37 -0.53 4.49
C MET A 15 5.35 0.43 3.91
N VAL A 16 4.10 0.29 4.33
CA VAL A 16 3.01 1.17 3.90
C VAL A 16 2.44 1.91 5.11
N LYS A 17 2.25 3.21 4.94
CA LYS A 17 1.63 4.06 5.97
C LYS A 17 0.40 4.74 5.39
N ALA A 18 -0.59 4.93 6.25
CA ALA A 18 -1.81 5.66 5.91
C ALA A 18 -1.96 6.80 6.90
N LYS A 19 -1.79 8.04 6.41
CA LYS A 19 -1.86 9.26 7.25
C LYS A 19 -0.98 9.15 8.49
N GLY A 20 0.27 8.73 8.27
CA GLY A 20 1.25 8.64 9.35
C GLY A 20 1.19 7.38 10.20
N LYS A 21 0.23 6.51 9.93
CA LYS A 21 0.07 5.27 10.69
C LYS A 21 0.52 4.07 9.86
N ARG A 22 1.37 3.26 10.44
CA ARG A 22 1.85 2.05 9.79
C ARG A 22 0.71 1.03 9.65
N VAL A 23 0.49 0.54 8.42
CA VAL A 23 -0.61 -0.39 8.16
C VAL A 23 -0.15 -1.75 7.67
N GLY A 24 1.10 -1.90 7.31
CA GLY A 24 1.64 -3.19 6.90
C GLY A 24 2.73 -3.05 5.86
N ASN A 25 2.99 -4.17 5.18
CA ASN A 25 4.01 -4.23 4.14
C ASN A 25 3.39 -4.77 2.85
N ILE A 26 3.96 -4.39 1.73
CA ILE A 26 3.51 -4.90 0.43
C ILE A 26 3.98 -6.35 0.28
N VAL A 27 3.02 -7.25 0.02
CA VAL A 27 3.32 -8.67 -0.17
C VAL A 27 3.05 -9.15 -1.59
N ASP A 28 2.31 -8.38 -2.38
CA ASP A 28 2.04 -8.75 -3.76
C ASP A 28 1.73 -7.50 -4.57
N ILE A 29 1.99 -7.58 -5.87
CA ILE A 29 1.77 -6.48 -6.80
C ILE A 29 1.02 -7.02 -8.00
N LEU A 30 -0.14 -6.42 -8.26
CA LEU A 30 -1.01 -6.80 -9.37
C LEU A 30 -0.96 -5.71 -10.44
N ASP A 31 -1.75 -5.87 -11.49
CA ASP A 31 -1.73 -4.91 -12.59
C ASP A 31 -2.14 -3.51 -12.15
N ASP A 32 -3.29 -3.39 -11.48
CA ASP A 32 -3.83 -2.10 -11.06
C ASP A 32 -3.83 -1.92 -9.55
N ASP A 33 -3.50 -2.97 -8.80
CA ASP A 33 -3.59 -2.98 -7.36
C ASP A 33 -2.30 -3.48 -6.73
N PHE A 34 -2.20 -3.33 -5.44
CA PHE A 34 -1.16 -4.00 -4.66
C PHE A 34 -1.78 -4.52 -3.37
N VAL A 35 -1.14 -5.52 -2.78
CA VAL A 35 -1.65 -6.18 -1.58
C VAL A 35 -0.75 -5.84 -0.40
N ILE A 36 -1.38 -5.36 0.67
CA ILE A 36 -0.72 -5.04 1.93
C ILE A 36 -1.10 -6.11 2.94
N GLN A 37 -0.13 -6.56 3.71
CA GLN A 37 -0.38 -7.50 4.80
C GLN A 37 0.09 -6.89 6.11
N ASN A 38 -0.77 -6.92 7.13
CA ASN A 38 -0.39 -6.41 8.44
C ASN A 38 0.20 -7.53 9.31
N SER A 39 0.55 -7.20 10.56
CA SER A 39 1.18 -8.15 11.47
C SER A 39 0.26 -9.30 11.87
N ARG A 40 -1.03 -9.17 11.67
CA ARG A 40 -2.01 -10.21 11.96
C ARG A 40 -2.34 -11.07 10.74
N HIS A 41 -1.56 -10.90 9.67
CA HIS A 41 -1.75 -11.60 8.41
C HIS A 41 -3.04 -11.21 7.67
N THR A 42 -3.66 -10.11 8.04
CA THR A 42 -4.79 -9.56 7.30
C THR A 42 -4.26 -8.90 6.04
N LYS A 43 -4.88 -9.20 4.92
CA LYS A 43 -4.48 -8.65 3.62
C LYS A 43 -5.49 -7.64 3.12
N TYR A 44 -4.96 -6.59 2.47
CA TYR A 44 -5.77 -5.53 1.87
C TYR A 44 -5.32 -5.35 0.42
N ARG A 45 -6.26 -5.38 -0.49
CA ARG A 45 -5.99 -5.13 -1.90
C ARG A 45 -6.36 -3.68 -2.22
N VAL A 46 -5.36 -2.87 -2.48
CA VAL A 46 -5.52 -1.43 -2.64
C VAL A 46 -5.14 -1.01 -4.06
N PRO A 47 -5.99 -0.20 -4.72
CA PRO A 47 -5.61 0.33 -6.04
C PRO A 47 -4.34 1.16 -5.97
N LYS A 48 -3.49 1.00 -6.97
CA LYS A 48 -2.23 1.75 -7.06
C LYS A 48 -2.44 3.25 -7.08
N SER A 49 -3.60 3.69 -7.55
CA SER A 49 -3.92 5.12 -7.62
C SER A 49 -3.99 5.80 -6.25
N HIS A 50 -4.09 5.05 -5.18
CA HIS A 50 -4.13 5.62 -3.83
C HIS A 50 -2.77 5.86 -3.21
N VAL A 51 -1.70 5.60 -3.94
CA VAL A 51 -0.36 5.97 -3.48
C VAL A 51 -0.18 7.47 -3.62
N ASP A 52 0.09 8.13 -2.51
CA ASP A 52 0.29 9.57 -2.46
C ASP A 52 1.76 9.94 -2.61
N GLN A 53 2.63 9.25 -1.88
CA GLN A 53 4.06 9.51 -1.90
C GLN A 53 4.86 8.24 -1.70
N TYR A 54 6.11 8.28 -2.14
CA TYR A 54 7.08 7.23 -1.91
C TYR A 54 8.44 7.89 -1.68
N ASN A 55 9.07 7.58 -0.55
CA ASN A 55 10.36 8.20 -0.17
C ASN A 55 11.56 7.27 -0.35
N GLY A 56 11.38 6.14 -1.03
CA GLY A 56 12.44 5.14 -1.20
C GLY A 56 12.40 4.03 -0.16
N TYR A 57 11.71 4.23 0.94
CA TYR A 57 11.60 3.26 2.04
C TYR A 57 10.17 2.93 2.37
N GLU A 58 9.29 3.92 2.27
CA GLU A 58 7.91 3.80 2.70
C GLU A 58 6.98 4.34 1.64
N ILE A 59 5.81 3.72 1.53
CA ILE A 59 4.73 4.17 0.66
C ILE A 59 3.66 4.79 1.53
N PHE A 60 3.16 5.95 1.11
CA PHE A 60 2.14 6.69 1.84
C PHE A 60 0.85 6.69 1.03
N LEU A 61 -0.22 6.24 1.68
CA LEU A 61 -1.54 6.23 1.06
C LEU A 61 -2.23 7.58 1.26
N ASP A 62 -3.17 7.88 0.40
CA ASP A 62 -3.92 9.14 0.45
C ASP A 62 -5.16 9.08 1.35
N PHE A 63 -5.35 7.97 2.06
CA PHE A 63 -6.48 7.82 2.97
C PHE A 63 -6.01 7.35 4.35
N SER A 64 -6.91 7.38 5.33
CA SER A 64 -6.58 6.98 6.69
C SER A 64 -6.64 5.46 6.85
N SER A 65 -6.03 4.97 7.93
CA SER A 65 -6.05 3.55 8.23
C SER A 65 -7.45 3.00 8.44
N LYS A 66 -8.41 3.86 8.82
CA LYS A 66 -9.81 3.44 8.98
C LYS A 66 -10.43 3.05 7.65
N GLU A 67 -10.06 3.75 6.59
CA GLU A 67 -10.60 3.45 5.26
C GLU A 67 -10.02 2.18 4.67
N LEU A 68 -8.89 1.74 5.18
CA LEU A 68 -8.24 0.53 4.69
C LEU A 68 -9.15 -0.69 4.84
N ARG A 69 -10.06 -0.68 5.80
CA ARG A 69 -11.01 -1.78 6.00
C ARG A 69 -11.83 -2.10 4.77
N LYS A 70 -12.09 -1.10 3.94
CA LYS A 70 -12.88 -1.28 2.71
C LYS A 70 -12.16 -2.16 1.70
N TYR A 71 -10.86 -2.29 1.85
CA TYR A 71 -10.02 -3.02 0.91
C TYR A 71 -9.60 -4.38 1.43
N LYS A 72 -10.13 -4.79 2.56
CA LYS A 72 -9.81 -6.09 3.16
C LYS A 72 -10.23 -7.22 2.23
N THR A 73 -9.29 -8.11 1.96
CA THR A 73 -9.58 -9.29 1.14
C THR A 73 -10.24 -10.36 1.99
N ARG A 74 -11.08 -11.17 1.36
CA ARG A 74 -11.70 -12.33 2.00
C ARG A 74 -11.14 -13.60 1.39
N HIS A 75 -11.01 -14.57 2.21
CA HIS A 75 -10.66 -15.92 1.76
C HIS A 75 -11.76 -16.87 2.12
#